data_922fdf2362ab87a8f8d8f132cce1c22e
#
_entry.id   922fdf2362ab87a8f8d8f132cce1c22e
#
_cell.length_a   1.000
_cell.length_b   1.000
_cell.length_c   1.000
_cell.angle_alpha   90.00
_cell.angle_beta   90.00
_cell.angle_gamma   90.00
#
_symmetry.space_group_name_H-M   'P 1'
#
loop_
_entity.id
_entity.type
_entity.pdbx_description
1 polymer ?
#
loop_
_entity_poly.entity_id
_entity_poly.type
_entity_poly.pdbx_seq_one_letter_code
_entity_poly.pdbx_strand_id
1 'polypeptide(L)'
;MSIAPLNCLVLQLLEEKSVLETTRMILDQRRETLATQSGHLYQEYSIRLAQRNLDENNSESSEIDSIEEFNWDQFKIEYEAATSKLENQDKMLELERSKIQTKIEAVTTELEGAQKMLQKNEENEMKVLAN
;
A
#
# COMPACT_ATOMS: atom_id res chain seq x y z
N MET A 1 16.19 15.90 -31.49
CA MET A 1 17.22 15.36 -30.59
C MET A 1 18.07 14.33 -31.31
N SER A 2 19.35 14.31 -31.08
CA SER A 2 20.24 13.26 -31.58
C SER A 2 20.04 11.96 -30.77
N ILE A 3 20.55 10.84 -31.28
CA ILE A 3 20.39 9.51 -30.69
C ILE A 3 20.98 9.43 -29.26
N ALA A 4 22.17 9.99 -29.03
CA ALA A 4 22.84 9.90 -27.74
C ALA A 4 22.03 10.56 -26.57
N PRO A 5 21.53 11.80 -26.71
CA PRO A 5 20.65 12.38 -25.69
C PRO A 5 19.33 11.62 -25.51
N LEU A 6 18.75 11.08 -26.57
CA LEU A 6 17.54 10.27 -26.49
C LEU A 6 17.80 8.95 -25.73
N ASN A 7 18.94 8.29 -25.96
CA ASN A 7 19.33 7.11 -25.21
C ASN A 7 19.46 7.41 -23.71
N CYS A 8 20.11 8.54 -23.37
CA CYS A 8 20.20 8.99 -21.98
C CYS A 8 18.83 9.23 -21.36
N LEU A 9 17.93 9.88 -22.11
CA LEU A 9 16.57 10.15 -21.64
C LEU A 9 15.80 8.84 -21.42
N VAL A 10 15.88 7.89 -22.34
CA VAL A 10 15.25 6.58 -22.20
C VAL A 10 15.75 5.85 -20.96
N LEU A 11 17.08 5.83 -20.73
CA LEU A 11 17.66 5.20 -19.54
C LEU A 11 17.24 5.87 -18.24
N GLN A 12 17.17 7.20 -18.20
CA GLN A 12 16.68 7.95 -17.05
C GLN A 12 15.22 7.66 -16.75
N LEU A 13 14.39 7.60 -17.79
CA LEU A 13 12.96 7.29 -17.64
C LEU A 13 12.73 5.84 -17.17
N LEU A 14 13.52 4.90 -17.67
CA LEU A 14 13.48 3.50 -17.23
C LEU A 14 13.85 3.39 -15.74
N GLU A 15 14.90 4.10 -15.32
CA GLU A 15 15.33 4.13 -13.91
C GLU A 15 14.25 4.75 -13.02
N GLU A 16 13.70 5.89 -13.42
CA GLU A 16 12.60 6.56 -12.70
C GLU A 16 11.38 5.66 -12.58
N LYS A 17 10.98 5.01 -13.67
CA LYS A 17 9.88 4.04 -13.67
C LYS A 17 10.14 2.89 -12.70
N SER A 18 11.35 2.33 -12.70
CA SER A 18 11.75 1.25 -11.80
C SER A 18 11.66 1.66 -10.33
N VAL A 19 12.14 2.86 -9.98
CA VAL A 19 12.05 3.42 -8.62
C VAL A 19 10.58 3.59 -8.21
N LEU A 20 9.74 4.12 -9.08
CA LEU A 20 8.32 4.31 -8.81
C LEU A 20 7.59 2.97 -8.62
N GLU A 21 7.88 1.97 -9.44
CA GLU A 21 7.29 0.63 -9.31
C GLU A 21 7.72 -0.04 -7.99
N THR A 22 8.98 0.13 -7.58
CA THR A 22 9.47 -0.36 -6.29
C THR A 22 8.76 0.34 -5.14
N THR A 23 8.58 1.66 -5.22
CA THR A 23 7.84 2.43 -4.23
C THR A 23 6.39 1.95 -4.12
N ARG A 24 5.73 1.71 -5.25
CA ARG A 24 4.38 1.15 -5.28
C ARG A 24 4.30 -0.21 -4.58
N MET A 25 5.26 -1.07 -4.86
CA MET A 25 5.34 -2.40 -4.21
C MET A 25 5.49 -2.28 -2.69
N ILE A 26 6.34 -1.35 -2.22
CA ILE A 26 6.52 -1.10 -0.78
C ILE A 26 5.20 -0.61 -0.15
N LEU A 27 4.49 0.29 -0.82
CA LEU A 27 3.19 0.78 -0.33
C LEU A 27 2.17 -0.35 -0.26
N ASP A 28 2.12 -1.22 -1.26
CA ASP A 28 1.23 -2.39 -1.27
C ASP A 28 1.57 -3.36 -0.12
N GLN A 29 2.86 -3.59 0.17
CA GLN A 29 3.32 -4.41 1.29
C GLN A 29 2.91 -3.80 2.64
N ARG A 30 3.02 -2.47 2.78
CA ARG A 30 2.58 -1.77 4.01
C ARG A 30 1.08 -1.91 4.22
N ARG A 31 0.29 -1.79 3.15
CA ARG A 31 -1.16 -1.99 3.22
C ARG A 31 -1.51 -3.41 3.61
N GLU A 32 -0.80 -4.40 3.08
CA GLU A 32 -0.97 -5.80 3.46
C GLU A 32 -0.66 -6.02 4.95
N THR A 33 0.41 -5.42 5.46
CA THR A 33 0.77 -5.45 6.88
C THR A 33 -0.35 -4.86 7.74
N LEU A 34 -0.92 -3.72 7.35
CA LEU A 34 -2.05 -3.10 8.05
C LEU A 34 -3.28 -4.01 8.05
N ALA A 35 -3.57 -4.66 6.93
CA ALA A 35 -4.68 -5.62 6.83
C ALA A 35 -4.47 -6.79 7.78
N THR A 36 -3.25 -7.31 7.89
CA THR A 36 -2.89 -8.37 8.84
C THR A 36 -3.08 -7.92 10.28
N GLN A 37 -2.61 -6.73 10.63
CA GLN A 37 -2.79 -6.15 11.96
C GLN A 37 -4.25 -5.97 12.31
N SER A 38 -5.06 -5.49 11.36
CA SER A 38 -6.51 -5.36 11.53
C SER A 38 -7.18 -6.71 11.78
N GLY A 39 -6.75 -7.73 11.05
CA GLY A 39 -7.22 -9.11 11.25
C GLY A 39 -6.90 -9.65 12.65
N HIS A 40 -5.69 -9.40 13.15
CA HIS A 40 -5.30 -9.80 14.50
C HIS A 40 -6.10 -9.08 15.58
N LEU A 41 -6.34 -7.77 15.44
CA LEU A 41 -7.19 -7.01 16.36
C LEU A 41 -8.61 -7.56 16.39
N TYR A 42 -9.16 -7.87 15.24
CA TYR A 42 -10.50 -8.44 15.14
C TYR A 42 -10.57 -9.80 15.82
N GLN A 43 -9.58 -10.67 15.61
CA GLN A 43 -9.52 -11.98 16.27
C GLN A 43 -9.42 -11.85 17.78
N GLU A 44 -8.55 -10.98 18.29
CA GLU A 44 -8.41 -10.73 19.73
C GLU A 44 -9.72 -10.23 20.32
N TYR A 45 -10.37 -9.28 19.69
CA TYR A 45 -11.67 -8.78 20.11
C TYR A 45 -12.73 -9.88 20.15
N SER A 46 -12.79 -10.69 19.09
CA SER A 46 -13.75 -11.79 18.98
C SER A 46 -13.54 -12.85 20.04
N ILE A 47 -12.30 -13.20 20.34
CA ILE A 47 -11.95 -14.18 21.38
C ILE A 47 -12.38 -13.66 22.76
N ARG A 48 -12.08 -12.40 23.07
CA ARG A 48 -12.47 -11.80 24.36
C ARG A 48 -13.98 -11.67 24.49
N LEU A 49 -14.67 -11.32 23.40
CA LEU A 49 -16.12 -11.25 23.39
C LEU A 49 -16.76 -12.63 23.64
N ALA A 50 -16.20 -13.69 23.03
CA ALA A 50 -16.63 -15.06 23.26
C ALA A 50 -16.42 -15.49 24.71
N GLN A 51 -15.29 -15.14 25.32
CA GLN A 51 -15.01 -15.38 26.74
C GLN A 51 -16.01 -14.65 27.64
N ARG A 52 -16.32 -13.39 27.33
CA ARG A 52 -17.34 -12.62 28.05
C ARG A 52 -18.69 -13.33 28.04
N ASN A 53 -19.12 -13.81 26.88
CA ASN A 53 -20.40 -14.52 26.75
C ASN A 53 -20.42 -15.83 27.55
N LEU A 54 -19.30 -16.56 27.58
CA LEU A 54 -19.14 -17.76 28.41
C LEU A 54 -19.19 -17.44 29.90
N ASP A 55 -18.51 -16.38 30.34
CA ASP A 55 -18.48 -15.95 31.73
C ASP A 55 -19.85 -15.47 32.20
N GLU A 56 -20.61 -14.77 31.35
CA GLU A 56 -21.99 -14.36 31.65
C GLU A 56 -22.92 -15.58 31.80
N ASN A 57 -22.74 -16.61 30.98
CA ASN A 57 -23.53 -17.85 31.08
C ASN A 57 -23.14 -18.68 32.33
N ASN A 58 -21.92 -18.56 32.82
CA ASN A 58 -21.42 -19.26 33.99
C ASN A 58 -21.52 -18.45 35.29
N SER A 59 -22.02 -17.22 35.25
CA SER A 59 -21.97 -16.25 36.33
C SER A 59 -22.90 -16.54 37.53
N GLU A 60 -23.70 -17.60 37.50
CA GLU A 60 -24.50 -18.04 38.68
C GLU A 60 -23.64 -18.50 39.86
N SER A 61 -22.31 -18.66 39.68
CA SER A 61 -21.41 -19.18 40.73
C SER A 61 -20.38 -18.16 41.18
N SER A 62 -20.42 -16.89 40.82
CA SER A 62 -19.29 -15.99 40.97
C SER A 62 -19.49 -14.90 42.00
N GLU A 63 -19.30 -15.27 43.29
CA GLU A 63 -18.89 -14.31 44.32
C GLU A 63 -17.41 -13.89 44.20
N ILE A 64 -16.68 -14.43 43.21
CA ILE A 64 -15.24 -14.22 42.98
C ILE A 64 -14.97 -13.08 41.98
N ASP A 65 -15.99 -12.59 41.27
CA ASP A 65 -15.84 -11.60 40.19
C ASP A 65 -15.61 -10.16 40.62
N SER A 66 -15.52 -9.90 41.93
CA SER A 66 -15.26 -8.55 42.41
C SER A 66 -13.80 -8.12 42.31
N ILE A 67 -12.86 -9.02 41.92
CA ILE A 67 -11.43 -8.77 42.02
C ILE A 67 -10.82 -8.31 40.70
N GLU A 68 -11.40 -8.66 39.54
CA GLU A 68 -10.94 -8.20 38.25
C GLU A 68 -12.13 -7.98 37.30
N GLU A 69 -12.87 -6.90 37.49
CA GLU A 69 -13.80 -6.46 36.46
C GLU A 69 -12.99 -5.97 35.30
N PHE A 70 -12.89 -6.79 34.26
CA PHE A 70 -12.37 -6.37 32.95
C PHE A 70 -13.27 -5.23 32.44
N ASN A 71 -12.68 -4.07 32.21
CA ASN A 71 -13.43 -2.91 31.73
C ASN A 71 -13.74 -3.04 30.23
N TRP A 72 -14.89 -3.63 29.92
CA TRP A 72 -15.35 -3.85 28.55
C TRP A 72 -15.55 -2.57 27.77
N ASP A 73 -16.04 -1.52 28.42
CA ASP A 73 -16.24 -0.24 27.78
C ASP A 73 -14.91 0.37 27.35
N GLN A 74 -13.91 0.31 28.22
CA GLN A 74 -12.56 0.78 27.90
C GLN A 74 -11.93 -0.06 26.78
N PHE A 75 -12.07 -1.37 26.84
CA PHE A 75 -11.54 -2.29 25.82
C PHE A 75 -12.18 -2.01 24.45
N LYS A 76 -13.49 -1.80 24.41
CA LYS A 76 -14.22 -1.47 23.19
C LYS A 76 -13.76 -0.14 22.60
N ILE A 77 -13.58 0.88 23.44
CA ILE A 77 -13.07 2.20 23.03
C ILE A 77 -11.66 2.06 22.44
N GLU A 78 -10.78 1.32 23.09
CA GLU A 78 -9.42 1.07 22.60
C GLU A 78 -9.41 0.31 21.28
N TYR A 79 -10.27 -0.69 21.14
CA TYR A 79 -10.44 -1.46 19.88
C TYR A 79 -10.91 -0.56 18.75
N GLU A 80 -11.94 0.25 18.97
CA GLU A 80 -12.49 1.17 17.98
C GLU A 80 -11.45 2.23 17.58
N ALA A 81 -10.70 2.76 18.55
CA ALA A 81 -9.63 3.72 18.28
C ALA A 81 -8.50 3.10 17.46
N ALA A 82 -8.07 1.89 17.80
CA ALA A 82 -7.03 1.17 17.06
C ALA A 82 -7.47 0.84 15.63
N THR A 83 -8.73 0.40 15.45
CA THR A 83 -9.31 0.12 14.14
C THR A 83 -9.38 1.38 13.29
N SER A 84 -9.85 2.49 13.85
CA SER A 84 -9.90 3.78 13.15
C SER A 84 -8.53 4.27 12.72
N LYS A 85 -7.53 4.09 13.57
CA LYS A 85 -6.13 4.43 13.27
C LYS A 85 -5.61 3.64 12.07
N LEU A 86 -5.85 2.32 12.05
CA LEU A 86 -5.42 1.46 10.95
C LEU A 86 -6.15 1.81 9.65
N GLU A 87 -7.44 2.08 9.70
CA GLU A 87 -8.22 2.52 8.54
C GLU A 87 -7.71 3.84 7.97
N ASN A 88 -7.39 4.80 8.83
CA ASN A 88 -6.84 6.09 8.41
C ASN A 88 -5.46 5.92 7.78
N GLN A 89 -4.60 5.09 8.35
CA GLN A 89 -3.29 4.77 7.79
C GLN A 89 -3.42 4.10 6.42
N ASP A 90 -4.35 3.16 6.27
CA ASP A 90 -4.61 2.51 4.98
C ASP A 90 -5.09 3.50 3.92
N LYS A 91 -5.99 4.40 4.27
CA LYS A 91 -6.47 5.46 3.36
C LYS A 91 -5.33 6.38 2.92
N MET A 92 -4.44 6.75 3.81
CA MET A 92 -3.27 7.56 3.47
C MET A 92 -2.33 6.83 2.50
N LEU A 93 -2.09 5.54 2.75
CA LEU A 93 -1.28 4.72 1.85
C LEU A 93 -1.95 4.53 0.48
N GLU A 94 -3.27 4.40 0.44
CA GLU A 94 -4.04 4.32 -0.79
C GLU A 94 -3.88 5.60 -1.63
N LEU A 95 -3.94 6.78 -0.98
CA LEU A 95 -3.73 8.06 -1.64
C LEU A 95 -2.30 8.18 -2.19
N GLU A 96 -1.31 7.81 -1.41
CA GLU A 96 0.09 7.79 -1.87
C GLU A 96 0.27 6.84 -3.04
N ARG A 97 -0.32 5.65 -2.97
CA ARG A 97 -0.28 4.67 -4.06
C ARG A 97 -0.91 5.23 -5.33
N SER A 98 -2.04 5.91 -5.23
CA SER A 98 -2.69 6.56 -6.38
C SER A 98 -1.79 7.61 -7.01
N LYS A 99 -1.11 8.42 -6.22
CA LYS A 99 -0.15 9.43 -6.72
C LYS A 99 1.02 8.77 -7.45
N ILE A 100 1.56 7.70 -6.88
CA ILE A 100 2.66 6.94 -7.50
C ILE A 100 2.18 6.29 -8.79
N GLN A 101 0.99 5.72 -8.82
CA GLN A 101 0.41 5.14 -10.04
C GLN A 101 0.27 6.18 -11.15
N THR A 102 -0.20 7.38 -10.84
CA THR A 102 -0.30 8.48 -11.79
C THR A 102 1.08 8.86 -12.35
N LYS A 103 2.10 8.91 -11.48
CA LYS A 103 3.49 9.18 -11.91
C LYS A 103 4.04 8.08 -12.82
N ILE A 104 3.76 6.82 -12.50
CA ILE A 104 4.16 5.67 -13.33
C ILE A 104 3.54 5.79 -14.72
N GLU A 105 2.26 6.11 -14.81
CA GLU A 105 1.55 6.29 -16.08
C GLU A 105 2.16 7.44 -16.90
N ALA A 106 2.45 8.56 -16.25
CA ALA A 106 3.10 9.71 -16.90
C ALA A 106 4.49 9.37 -17.42
N VAL A 107 5.32 8.73 -16.60
CA VAL A 107 6.67 8.30 -17.01
C VAL A 107 6.61 7.26 -18.12
N THR A 108 5.66 6.34 -18.06
CA THR A 108 5.44 5.32 -19.10
C THR A 108 5.11 5.97 -20.43
N THR A 109 4.24 6.99 -20.43
CA THR A 109 3.89 7.75 -21.63
C THR A 109 5.10 8.48 -22.20
N GLU A 110 5.88 9.15 -21.36
CA GLU A 110 7.12 9.83 -21.76
C GLU A 110 8.14 8.84 -22.33
N LEU A 111 8.29 7.68 -21.69
CA LEU A 111 9.20 6.62 -22.13
C LEU A 111 8.81 6.09 -23.50
N GLU A 112 7.53 5.80 -23.71
CA GLU A 112 7.02 5.36 -25.02
C GLU A 112 7.28 6.40 -26.10
N GLY A 113 7.04 7.68 -25.80
CA GLY A 113 7.32 8.78 -26.71
C GLY A 113 8.80 8.89 -27.05
N ALA A 114 9.68 8.80 -26.05
CA ALA A 114 11.13 8.85 -26.25
C ALA A 114 11.64 7.65 -27.06
N GLN A 115 11.12 6.45 -26.80
CA GLN A 115 11.46 5.23 -27.54
C GLN A 115 11.03 5.32 -29.01
N LYS A 116 9.85 5.87 -29.28
CA LYS A 116 9.39 6.10 -30.65
C LYS A 116 10.26 7.12 -31.39
N MET A 117 10.65 8.20 -30.72
CA MET A 117 11.56 9.18 -31.30
C MET A 117 12.93 8.58 -31.60
N LEU A 118 13.45 7.77 -30.68
CA LEU A 118 14.73 7.07 -30.84
C LEU A 118 14.68 6.14 -32.04
N GLN A 119 13.64 5.33 -32.18
CA GLN A 119 13.43 4.42 -33.30
C GLN A 119 13.36 5.19 -34.63
N LYS A 120 12.60 6.27 -34.67
CA LYS A 120 12.47 7.13 -35.86
C LYS A 120 13.80 7.74 -36.25
N ASN A 121 14.60 8.21 -35.30
CA ASN A 121 15.91 8.78 -35.56
C ASN A 121 16.91 7.73 -36.05
N GLU A 122 16.87 6.52 -35.52
CA GLU A 122 17.69 5.40 -36.00
C GLU A 122 17.33 5.03 -37.43
N GLU A 123 16.04 4.95 -37.76
CA GLU A 123 15.57 4.70 -39.14
C GLU A 123 16.03 5.80 -40.10
N ASN A 124 15.94 7.06 -39.70
CA ASN A 124 16.39 8.19 -40.53
C ASN A 124 17.91 8.16 -40.76
N GLU A 125 18.70 7.82 -39.75
CA GLU A 125 20.15 7.67 -39.92
C GLU A 125 20.50 6.51 -40.84
N MET A 126 19.80 5.40 -40.78
CA MET A 126 19.99 4.28 -41.68
C MET A 126 19.62 4.66 -43.11
N LYS A 127 18.58 5.45 -43.36
CA LYS A 127 18.21 5.97 -44.67
C LYS A 127 19.28 6.87 -45.25
N VAL A 128 19.87 7.74 -44.45
CA VAL A 128 20.97 8.62 -44.87
C VAL A 128 22.20 7.81 -45.25
N LEU A 129 22.53 6.76 -44.49
CA LEU A 129 23.68 5.88 -44.80
C LEU A 129 23.44 4.99 -46.02
N ALA A 130 22.19 4.66 -46.33
CA ALA A 130 21.83 3.84 -47.49
C ALA A 130 21.84 4.63 -48.84
N ASN A 131 21.80 5.94 -48.78
CA ASN A 131 21.88 6.81 -49.95
C ASN A 131 23.29 7.30 -50.16
#